data_2f297339eb27ebc76d4a854c7c04ada6
#
_entry.id   2f297339eb27ebc76d4a854c7c04ada6
#
_cell.length_a   1.000
_cell.length_b   1.000
_cell.length_c   1.000
_cell.angle_alpha   90.00
_cell.angle_beta   90.00
_cell.angle_gamma   90.00
#
_symmetry.space_group_name_H-M   'P 1'
#
loop_
_entity.id
_entity.type
_entity.pdbx_description
1 polymer ?
#
loop_
_entity_poly.entity_id
_entity_poly.type
_entity_poly.pdbx_seq_one_letter_code
_entity_poly.pdbx_strand_id
1 'polypeptide(L)'
;MIKKLILIAAATVAFATVSGCSYMPRQPDAMAPAAVAAAAEKLRLAMIDPTPVALNPLLADELSYGHSGGKVDTKTSFISDLMDGKSDFVTLVITDQTIRIVDGVAIVRHTLTADTNDSGKPGKVSIKILGVWQQQGGTWKLLARQAVRPPV
;
A
#
# COMPACT_ATOMS: atom_id res chain seq x y z
N MET A 1 58.17 48.62 46.17
CA MET A 1 57.76 47.21 45.97
C MET A 1 56.42 47.21 45.28
N ILE A 2 56.44 47.01 43.97
CA ILE A 2 55.20 47.05 43.11
C ILE A 2 54.79 45.61 42.82
N LYS A 3 53.64 45.17 43.35
CA LYS A 3 53.08 43.87 43.09
C LYS A 3 52.34 43.93 41.75
N LYS A 4 52.83 43.19 40.73
CA LYS A 4 52.15 43.02 39.43
C LYS A 4 51.02 41.98 39.60
N LEU A 5 49.80 42.43 39.35
CA LEU A 5 48.62 41.59 39.29
C LEU A 5 48.54 41.02 37.87
N ILE A 6 48.60 39.68 37.72
CA ILE A 6 48.42 38.97 36.44
C ILE A 6 46.92 38.57 36.33
N LEU A 7 46.21 39.17 35.36
CA LEU A 7 44.86 38.79 35.02
C LEU A 7 44.92 37.59 34.06
N ILE A 8 44.42 36.43 34.50
CA ILE A 8 44.25 35.27 33.65
C ILE A 8 42.81 35.33 33.04
N ALA A 9 42.71 35.60 31.75
CA ALA A 9 41.47 35.55 31.04
C ALA A 9 41.15 34.07 30.67
N ALA A 10 40.12 33.50 31.26
CA ALA A 10 39.63 32.19 30.93
C ALA A 10 38.72 32.30 29.67
N ALA A 11 39.17 31.80 28.54
CA ALA A 11 38.35 31.68 27.34
C ALA A 11 37.47 30.42 27.43
N THR A 12 36.17 30.60 27.60
CA THR A 12 35.18 29.53 27.51
C THR A 12 34.89 29.22 26.05
N VAL A 13 35.34 28.05 25.56
CA VAL A 13 34.99 27.53 24.25
C VAL A 13 33.61 26.84 24.34
N ALA A 14 32.58 27.44 23.77
CA ALA A 14 31.26 26.83 23.65
C ALA A 14 31.28 25.78 22.51
N PHE A 15 31.22 24.50 22.86
CA PHE A 15 30.98 23.43 21.88
C PHE A 15 29.52 23.46 21.49
N ALA A 16 29.23 23.93 20.28
CA ALA A 16 27.91 23.74 19.64
C ALA A 16 27.79 22.28 19.20
N THR A 17 27.00 21.48 19.91
CA THR A 17 26.63 20.13 19.50
C THR A 17 25.64 20.23 18.35
N VAL A 18 26.10 20.00 17.12
CA VAL A 18 25.24 19.83 15.97
C VAL A 18 24.57 18.44 16.08
N SER A 19 23.32 18.39 16.54
CA SER A 19 22.50 17.18 16.50
C SER A 19 22.15 16.90 15.06
N GLY A 20 23.03 16.20 14.33
CA GLY A 20 22.73 15.65 13.03
C GLY A 20 21.69 14.55 13.19
N CYS A 21 20.49 14.71 12.59
CA CYS A 21 19.57 13.59 12.41
C CYS A 21 20.26 12.55 11.53
N SER A 22 20.81 11.51 12.16
CA SER A 22 21.37 10.37 11.45
C SER A 22 20.20 9.62 10.78
N TYR A 23 20.03 9.78 9.45
CA TYR A 23 19.19 8.93 8.66
C TYR A 23 19.79 7.50 8.69
N MET A 24 19.26 6.66 9.56
CA MET A 24 19.56 5.24 9.52
C MET A 24 18.67 4.61 8.43
N PRO A 25 19.26 4.04 7.38
CA PRO A 25 18.47 3.29 6.40
C PRO A 25 17.76 2.14 7.13
N ARG A 26 16.42 2.12 7.02
CA ARG A 26 15.61 1.06 7.62
C ARG A 26 16.01 -0.26 6.96
N GLN A 27 16.46 -1.23 7.75
CA GLN A 27 16.76 -2.57 7.23
C GLN A 27 15.49 -3.14 6.59
N PRO A 28 15.60 -3.78 5.39
CA PRO A 28 14.47 -4.44 4.76
C PRO A 28 13.89 -5.48 5.72
N ASP A 29 12.62 -5.38 6.03
CA ASP A 29 11.89 -6.40 6.78
C ASP A 29 11.75 -7.64 5.89
N ALA A 30 12.47 -8.71 6.22
CA ALA A 30 12.45 -9.95 5.46
C ALA A 30 11.05 -10.60 5.38
N MET A 31 10.16 -10.30 6.34
CA MET A 31 8.79 -10.81 6.38
C MET A 31 7.79 -9.94 5.61
N ALA A 32 8.19 -8.72 5.21
CA ALA A 32 7.30 -7.79 4.55
C ALA A 32 6.68 -8.32 3.23
N PRO A 33 7.42 -9.04 2.33
CA PRO A 33 6.79 -9.60 1.13
C PRO A 33 5.69 -10.61 1.44
N ALA A 34 5.87 -11.47 2.44
CA ALA A 34 4.85 -12.43 2.88
C ALA A 34 3.63 -11.73 3.48
N ALA A 35 3.85 -10.65 4.24
CA ALA A 35 2.76 -9.85 4.81
C ALA A 35 1.94 -9.13 3.73
N VAL A 36 2.58 -8.60 2.68
CA VAL A 36 1.88 -8.01 1.52
C VAL A 36 1.10 -9.07 0.75
N ALA A 37 1.70 -10.25 0.50
CA ALA A 37 1.01 -11.35 -0.16
C ALA A 37 -0.23 -11.79 0.61
N ALA A 38 -0.14 -11.89 1.95
CA ALA A 38 -1.26 -12.22 2.81
C ALA A 38 -2.36 -11.14 2.78
N ALA A 39 -2.00 -9.85 2.72
CA ALA A 39 -2.97 -8.76 2.59
C ALA A 39 -3.68 -8.80 1.22
N ALA A 40 -2.95 -9.07 0.13
CA ALA A 40 -3.51 -9.23 -1.20
C ALA A 40 -4.49 -10.43 -1.28
N GLU A 41 -4.13 -11.55 -0.63
CA GLU A 41 -5.01 -12.72 -0.58
C GLU A 41 -6.28 -12.45 0.25
N LYS A 42 -6.16 -11.76 1.39
CA LYS A 42 -7.34 -11.32 2.15
C LYS A 42 -8.26 -10.43 1.33
N LEU A 43 -7.70 -9.50 0.56
CA LEU A 43 -8.49 -8.64 -0.32
C LEU A 43 -9.19 -9.47 -1.42
N ARG A 44 -8.48 -10.43 -2.03
CA ARG A 44 -9.06 -11.35 -3.01
C ARG A 44 -10.29 -12.07 -2.46
N LEU A 45 -10.17 -12.63 -1.26
CA LEU A 45 -11.30 -13.32 -0.60
C LEU A 45 -12.44 -12.37 -0.26
N ALA A 46 -12.11 -11.17 0.25
CA ALA A 46 -13.10 -10.15 0.59
C ALA A 46 -13.82 -9.56 -0.65
N MET A 47 -13.26 -9.69 -1.84
CA MET A 47 -13.93 -9.31 -3.10
C MET A 47 -14.92 -10.37 -3.58
N ILE A 48 -14.74 -11.65 -3.22
CA ILE A 48 -15.67 -12.75 -3.53
C ILE A 48 -16.85 -12.75 -2.55
N ASP A 49 -16.58 -12.52 -1.26
CA ASP A 49 -17.61 -12.46 -0.22
C ASP A 49 -17.49 -11.11 0.50
N PRO A 50 -18.03 -10.03 -0.10
CA PRO A 50 -17.79 -8.68 0.35
C PRO A 50 -18.56 -8.34 1.63
N THR A 51 -17.83 -7.83 2.62
CA THR A 51 -18.38 -7.18 3.80
C THR A 51 -17.57 -5.92 4.12
N PRO A 52 -18.18 -4.86 4.68
CA PRO A 52 -17.43 -3.68 5.10
C PRO A 52 -16.34 -4.00 6.14
N VAL A 53 -16.58 -4.97 7.00
CA VAL A 53 -15.62 -5.41 8.04
C VAL A 53 -14.39 -6.08 7.42
N ALA A 54 -14.56 -6.87 6.37
CA ALA A 54 -13.44 -7.52 5.67
C ALA A 54 -12.67 -6.55 4.78
N LEU A 55 -13.36 -5.61 4.11
CA LEU A 55 -12.76 -4.69 3.12
C LEU A 55 -12.06 -3.48 3.77
N ASN A 56 -12.67 -2.82 4.75
CA ASN A 56 -12.18 -1.57 5.30
C ASN A 56 -10.72 -1.61 5.81
N PRO A 57 -10.26 -2.65 6.52
CA PRO A 57 -8.89 -2.72 7.02
C PRO A 57 -7.84 -2.88 5.92
N LEU A 58 -8.22 -3.36 4.74
CA LEU A 58 -7.33 -3.67 3.62
C LEU A 58 -7.16 -2.51 2.64
N LEU A 59 -7.97 -1.47 2.76
CA LEU A 59 -8.04 -0.33 1.84
C LEU A 59 -7.61 0.95 2.55
N ALA A 60 -6.73 1.73 1.91
CA ALA A 60 -6.39 3.08 2.36
C ALA A 60 -7.59 4.01 2.17
N ASP A 61 -7.70 5.05 3.01
CA ASP A 61 -8.80 6.02 2.88
C ASP A 61 -8.68 6.84 1.58
N GLU A 62 -7.43 7.02 1.10
CA GLU A 62 -7.08 7.69 -0.16
C GLU A 62 -7.09 6.75 -1.38
N LEU A 63 -7.72 5.59 -1.29
CA LEU A 63 -7.72 4.59 -2.37
C LEU A 63 -8.07 5.19 -3.73
N SER A 64 -7.24 4.91 -4.72
CA SER A 64 -7.50 5.12 -6.15
C SER A 64 -7.56 3.77 -6.86
N TYR A 65 -8.76 3.28 -7.17
CA TYR A 65 -8.97 1.94 -7.74
C TYR A 65 -9.34 2.02 -9.22
N GLY A 66 -8.34 1.92 -10.09
CA GLY A 66 -8.51 1.99 -11.55
C GLY A 66 -8.97 0.66 -12.18
N HIS A 67 -10.06 0.72 -12.93
CA HIS A 67 -10.61 -0.39 -13.71
C HIS A 67 -10.01 -0.46 -15.10
N SER A 68 -10.07 -1.63 -15.74
CA SER A 68 -9.56 -1.84 -17.10
C SER A 68 -10.35 -1.09 -18.19
N GLY A 69 -11.53 -0.58 -17.86
CA GLY A 69 -12.35 0.28 -18.71
C GLY A 69 -12.16 1.78 -18.48
N GLY A 70 -11.22 2.18 -17.60
CA GLY A 70 -10.91 3.58 -17.33
C GLY A 70 -11.67 4.21 -16.17
N LYS A 71 -12.71 3.55 -15.60
CA LYS A 71 -13.36 4.01 -14.37
C LYS A 71 -12.36 3.99 -13.22
N VAL A 72 -12.43 4.99 -12.33
CA VAL A 72 -11.64 5.04 -11.09
C VAL A 72 -12.60 5.18 -9.93
N ASP A 73 -12.49 4.27 -8.97
CA ASP A 73 -13.25 4.30 -7.72
C ASP A 73 -12.40 4.79 -6.55
N THR A 74 -13.07 5.47 -5.63
CA THR A 74 -12.60 5.72 -4.27
C THR A 74 -12.84 4.47 -3.42
N LYS A 75 -12.31 4.44 -2.18
CA LYS A 75 -12.62 3.40 -1.20
C LYS A 75 -14.13 3.21 -1.02
N THR A 76 -14.86 4.31 -0.86
CA THR A 76 -16.31 4.28 -0.63
C THR A 76 -17.05 3.71 -1.83
N SER A 77 -16.76 4.18 -3.05
CA SER A 77 -17.46 3.68 -4.24
C SER A 77 -17.09 2.24 -4.57
N PHE A 78 -15.83 1.83 -4.36
CA PHE A 78 -15.40 0.45 -4.53
C PHE A 78 -16.13 -0.53 -3.61
N ILE A 79 -16.23 -0.19 -2.31
CA ILE A 79 -16.96 -1.01 -1.33
C ILE A 79 -18.45 -1.05 -1.70
N SER A 80 -19.06 0.11 -2.03
CA SER A 80 -20.47 0.17 -2.42
C SER A 80 -20.77 -0.69 -3.65
N ASP A 81 -19.93 -0.64 -4.69
CA ASP A 81 -20.14 -1.42 -5.91
C ASP A 81 -20.06 -2.94 -5.68
N LEU A 82 -19.19 -3.38 -4.75
CA LEU A 82 -19.15 -4.78 -4.33
C LEU A 82 -20.39 -5.17 -3.51
N MET A 83 -20.80 -4.33 -2.56
CA MET A 83 -21.95 -4.60 -1.69
C MET A 83 -23.28 -4.60 -2.45
N ASP A 84 -23.40 -3.75 -3.48
CA ASP A 84 -24.60 -3.61 -4.31
C ASP A 84 -24.64 -4.61 -5.48
N GLY A 85 -23.62 -5.46 -5.62
CA GLY A 85 -23.52 -6.42 -6.74
C GLY A 85 -23.30 -5.76 -8.11
N LYS A 86 -22.91 -4.48 -8.16
CA LYS A 86 -22.49 -3.82 -9.41
C LYS A 86 -21.15 -4.36 -9.89
N SER A 87 -20.29 -4.77 -8.96
CA SER A 87 -19.13 -5.62 -9.18
C SER A 87 -19.33 -6.88 -8.35
N ASP A 88 -19.51 -8.03 -9.00
CA ASP A 88 -19.77 -9.31 -8.33
C ASP A 88 -18.82 -10.38 -8.87
N PHE A 89 -17.89 -10.81 -8.03
CA PHE A 89 -16.90 -11.85 -8.33
C PHE A 89 -17.39 -13.21 -7.84
N VAL A 90 -17.86 -14.06 -8.76
CA VAL A 90 -18.23 -15.44 -8.46
C VAL A 90 -17.00 -16.30 -8.16
N THR A 91 -15.94 -16.11 -8.95
CA THR A 91 -14.61 -16.68 -8.72
C THR A 91 -13.56 -15.60 -8.97
N LEU A 92 -12.42 -15.70 -8.29
CA LEU A 92 -11.29 -14.81 -8.53
C LEU A 92 -9.98 -15.56 -8.28
N VAL A 93 -9.13 -15.61 -9.30
CA VAL A 93 -7.82 -16.28 -9.25
C VAL A 93 -6.74 -15.26 -9.54
N ILE A 94 -5.67 -15.30 -8.74
CA ILE A 94 -4.46 -14.48 -8.91
C ILE A 94 -3.31 -15.41 -9.31
N THR A 95 -2.63 -15.09 -10.42
CA THR A 95 -1.43 -15.79 -10.90
C THR A 95 -0.30 -14.81 -11.19
N ASP A 96 0.91 -15.31 -11.36
CA ASP A 96 2.11 -14.54 -11.74
C ASP A 96 2.40 -13.36 -10.78
N GLN A 97 2.09 -13.52 -9.50
CA GLN A 97 2.26 -12.43 -8.54
C GLN A 97 3.75 -12.14 -8.30
N THR A 98 4.11 -10.86 -8.39
CA THR A 98 5.41 -10.32 -8.01
C THR A 98 5.23 -9.18 -7.01
N ILE A 99 6.15 -9.10 -6.03
CA ILE A 99 6.12 -8.09 -4.97
C ILE A 99 7.50 -7.44 -4.88
N ARG A 100 7.54 -6.11 -4.93
CA ARG A 100 8.74 -5.30 -4.65
C ARG A 100 8.42 -4.28 -3.58
N ILE A 101 9.28 -4.15 -2.58
CA ILE A 101 9.07 -3.25 -1.43
C ILE A 101 10.20 -2.24 -1.37
N VAL A 102 9.82 -0.97 -1.20
CA VAL A 102 10.72 0.17 -0.97
C VAL A 102 10.09 1.06 0.10
N ASP A 103 10.78 1.26 1.20
CA ASP A 103 10.44 2.23 2.27
C ASP A 103 8.95 2.20 2.71
N GLY A 104 8.43 0.99 2.97
CA GLY A 104 7.04 0.83 3.43
C GLY A 104 5.99 0.95 2.33
N VAL A 105 6.41 0.97 1.05
CA VAL A 105 5.54 0.89 -0.12
C VAL A 105 5.84 -0.41 -0.87
N ALA A 106 4.80 -1.17 -1.23
CA ALA A 106 4.92 -2.37 -2.04
C ALA A 106 4.26 -2.18 -3.41
N ILE A 107 4.99 -2.52 -4.46
CA ILE A 107 4.48 -2.64 -5.83
C ILE A 107 4.16 -4.11 -6.06
N VAL A 108 2.89 -4.40 -6.30
CA VAL A 108 2.38 -5.76 -6.54
C VAL A 108 1.85 -5.84 -7.96
N ARG A 109 2.37 -6.78 -8.74
CA ARG A 109 1.84 -7.08 -10.07
C ARG A 109 1.35 -8.51 -10.11
N HIS A 110 0.23 -8.73 -10.80
CA HIS A 110 -0.33 -10.08 -11.00
C HIS A 110 -1.28 -10.11 -12.20
N THR A 111 -1.64 -11.32 -12.60
CA THR A 111 -2.77 -11.59 -13.48
C THR A 111 -3.97 -11.90 -12.61
N LEU A 112 -5.12 -11.28 -12.92
CA LEU A 112 -6.40 -11.58 -12.31
C LEU A 112 -7.32 -12.19 -13.38
N THR A 113 -7.84 -13.38 -13.09
CA THR A 113 -8.90 -14.01 -13.87
C THR A 113 -10.11 -14.25 -12.96
N ALA A 114 -11.31 -14.02 -13.47
CA ALA A 114 -12.53 -14.16 -12.67
C ALA A 114 -13.72 -14.52 -13.54
N ASP A 115 -14.66 -15.27 -12.97
CA ASP A 115 -16.05 -15.28 -13.39
C ASP A 115 -16.78 -14.20 -12.59
N THR A 116 -17.57 -13.39 -13.25
CA THR A 116 -18.33 -12.29 -12.64
C THR A 116 -19.82 -12.43 -12.92
N ASN A 117 -20.64 -11.76 -12.09
CA ASN A 117 -22.07 -11.63 -12.29
C ASN A 117 -22.52 -10.17 -12.08
N ASP A 118 -21.79 -9.23 -12.67
CA ASP A 118 -21.94 -7.79 -12.46
C ASP A 118 -23.36 -7.31 -12.78
N SER A 119 -24.07 -6.79 -11.77
CA SER A 119 -25.47 -6.40 -11.88
C SER A 119 -26.37 -7.52 -12.46
N GLY A 120 -26.10 -8.77 -12.09
CA GLY A 120 -26.82 -9.94 -12.55
C GLY A 120 -26.48 -10.39 -13.99
N LYS A 121 -25.37 -9.88 -14.56
CA LYS A 121 -24.91 -10.24 -15.90
C LYS A 121 -23.64 -11.09 -15.80
N PRO A 122 -23.73 -12.40 -16.12
CA PRO A 122 -22.54 -13.26 -16.11
C PRO A 122 -21.47 -12.78 -17.09
N GLY A 123 -20.22 -12.81 -16.66
CA GLY A 123 -19.07 -12.40 -17.45
C GLY A 123 -17.80 -13.15 -17.07
N LYS A 124 -16.76 -12.95 -17.88
CA LYS A 124 -15.41 -13.42 -17.60
C LYS A 124 -14.42 -12.27 -17.79
N VAL A 125 -13.44 -12.21 -16.90
CA VAL A 125 -12.42 -11.18 -16.94
C VAL A 125 -11.03 -11.81 -16.87
N SER A 126 -10.09 -11.29 -17.68
CA SER A 126 -8.67 -11.58 -17.59
C SER A 126 -7.90 -10.28 -17.79
N ILE A 127 -7.21 -9.83 -16.77
CA ILE A 127 -6.57 -8.50 -16.72
C ILE A 127 -5.24 -8.57 -16.00
N LYS A 128 -4.33 -7.65 -16.35
CA LYS A 128 -3.08 -7.42 -15.62
C LYS A 128 -3.28 -6.29 -14.63
N ILE A 129 -2.78 -6.48 -13.43
CA ILE A 129 -2.93 -5.54 -12.32
C ILE A 129 -1.57 -4.97 -11.93
N LEU A 130 -1.53 -3.67 -11.70
CA LEU A 130 -0.54 -2.99 -10.88
C LEU A 130 -1.23 -2.49 -9.61
N GLY A 131 -0.83 -2.99 -8.46
CA GLY A 131 -1.26 -2.53 -7.15
C GLY A 131 -0.12 -1.84 -6.41
N VAL A 132 -0.42 -0.73 -5.75
CA VAL A 132 0.47 -0.05 -4.81
C VAL A 132 -0.11 -0.23 -3.42
N TRP A 133 0.65 -0.85 -2.54
CA TRP A 133 0.29 -1.07 -1.15
C TRP A 133 1.19 -0.24 -0.25
N GLN A 134 0.64 0.32 0.79
CA GLN A 134 1.37 1.12 1.77
C GLN A 134 1.16 0.57 3.17
N GLN A 135 2.24 0.54 3.95
CA GLN A 135 2.16 0.19 5.36
C GLN A 135 1.61 1.38 6.16
N GLN A 136 0.42 1.23 6.73
CA GLN A 136 -0.26 2.24 7.54
C GLN A 136 -0.65 1.62 8.88
N GLY A 137 -0.18 2.19 10.00
CA GLY A 137 -0.49 1.68 11.33
C GLY A 137 -0.11 0.20 11.55
N GLY A 138 0.99 -0.27 10.94
CA GLY A 138 1.45 -1.65 11.04
C GLY A 138 0.74 -2.65 10.11
N THR A 139 -0.23 -2.21 9.31
CA THR A 139 -0.95 -3.04 8.33
C THR A 139 -0.67 -2.61 6.90
N TRP A 140 -0.71 -3.55 5.96
CA TRP A 140 -0.60 -3.26 4.53
C TRP A 140 -1.99 -2.98 3.97
N LYS A 141 -2.16 -1.78 3.38
CA LYS A 141 -3.39 -1.33 2.75
C LYS A 141 -3.17 -1.03 1.28
N LEU A 142 -4.13 -1.40 0.44
CA LEU A 142 -4.13 -1.00 -0.97
C LEU A 142 -4.38 0.51 -1.07
N LEU A 143 -3.39 1.24 -1.61
CA LEU A 143 -3.44 2.69 -1.83
C LEU A 143 -3.87 3.01 -3.25
N ALA A 144 -3.34 2.27 -4.23
CA ALA A 144 -3.73 2.46 -5.63
C ALA A 144 -3.73 1.13 -6.39
N ARG A 145 -4.59 1.05 -7.39
CA ARG A 145 -4.64 -0.06 -8.34
C ARG A 145 -4.92 0.46 -9.73
N GLN A 146 -4.28 -0.14 -10.73
CA GLN A 146 -4.65 0.03 -12.13
C GLN A 146 -4.75 -1.33 -12.81
N ALA A 147 -5.88 -1.58 -13.43
CA ALA A 147 -6.08 -2.74 -14.28
C ALA A 147 -5.89 -2.36 -15.76
N VAL A 148 -5.33 -3.28 -16.54
CA VAL A 148 -5.26 -3.18 -17.99
C VAL A 148 -5.64 -4.51 -18.63
N ARG A 149 -6.30 -4.43 -19.78
CA ARG A 149 -6.53 -5.62 -20.60
C ARG A 149 -5.25 -5.96 -21.35
N PRO A 150 -4.82 -7.24 -21.39
CA PRO A 150 -3.72 -7.62 -22.27
C PRO A 150 -4.10 -7.32 -23.72
N PRO A 151 -3.12 -7.02 -24.59
CA PRO A 151 -3.39 -6.89 -26.02
C PRO A 151 -3.92 -8.23 -26.57
N VAL A 152 -4.88 -8.15 -27.48
CA VAL A 152 -5.42 -9.28 -28.25
C VAL A 152 -4.46 -9.63 -29.36
#